data_be0cbab3414c2ed4f03e3d30fe8e88a5
#
_entry.id   be0cbab3414c2ed4f03e3d30fe8e88a5
#
_cell.length_a   1.000
_cell.length_b   1.000
_cell.length_c   1.000
_cell.angle_alpha   90.00
_cell.angle_beta   90.00
_cell.angle_gamma   90.00
#
_symmetry.space_group_name_H-M   'P 1'
#
loop_
_entity.id
_entity.type
_entity.pdbx_description
1 polymer ?
#
loop_
_entity_poly.entity_id
_entity_poly.type
_entity_poly.pdbx_seq_one_letter_code
_entity_poly.pdbx_strand_id
1 'polypeptide(L)'
;MKKTIKGKLTLNTAIFIVAAIIVCEIVSVNALKTNMTNQTRQYVSREAQTNARVVNEWLQGQANTVHTITNTIAFMNTKDTDHVMDYLEKALSENKEALMYYLCFGYDGGVFPANHSKLDLDPTTRDWWKQAIKKNSLIYTAPYK
;
A
#
# COMPACT_ATOMS: atom_id res chain seq x y z
N MET A 1 -67.97 -2.55 35.00
CA MET A 1 -68.20 -1.37 34.15
C MET A 1 -68.33 -1.86 32.70
N LYS A 2 -69.52 -1.72 32.07
CA LYS A 2 -69.74 -2.07 30.64
C LYS A 2 -68.98 -1.02 29.78
N LYS A 3 -67.85 -1.42 29.11
CA LYS A 3 -67.18 -0.54 28.15
C LYS A 3 -68.14 -0.23 27.01
N THR A 4 -68.43 1.04 26.80
CA THR A 4 -69.29 1.54 25.72
C THR A 4 -68.70 1.14 24.37
N ILE A 5 -69.50 0.85 23.37
CA ILE A 5 -69.11 0.45 22.00
C ILE A 5 -68.08 1.45 21.44
N LYS A 6 -68.26 2.76 21.70
CA LYS A 6 -67.30 3.82 21.32
C LYS A 6 -65.93 3.62 21.95
N GLY A 7 -65.81 3.21 23.22
CA GLY A 7 -64.54 3.00 23.90
C GLY A 7 -63.80 1.73 23.40
N LYS A 8 -64.53 0.71 22.92
CA LYS A 8 -63.90 -0.46 22.25
C LYS A 8 -63.34 -0.11 20.88
N LEU A 9 -64.08 0.72 20.12
CA LEU A 9 -63.65 1.14 18.79
C LEU A 9 -62.40 2.02 18.86
N THR A 10 -62.35 3.02 19.73
CA THR A 10 -61.18 3.88 19.95
C THR A 10 -59.96 3.10 20.45
N LEU A 11 -60.15 2.11 21.31
CA LEU A 11 -59.04 1.27 21.75
C LEU A 11 -58.44 0.42 20.63
N ASN A 12 -59.33 -0.20 19.81
CA ASN A 12 -58.86 -0.98 18.67
C ASN A 12 -58.13 -0.13 17.64
N THR A 13 -58.63 1.05 17.27
CA THR A 13 -57.94 1.95 16.36
C THR A 13 -56.60 2.41 16.91
N ALA A 14 -56.48 2.72 18.20
CA ALA A 14 -55.22 3.08 18.82
C ALA A 14 -54.20 1.92 18.75
N ILE A 15 -54.62 0.67 19.00
CA ILE A 15 -53.75 -0.51 18.89
C ILE A 15 -53.24 -0.68 17.47
N PHE A 16 -54.11 -0.54 16.43
CA PHE A 16 -53.70 -0.66 15.03
C PHE A 16 -52.69 0.43 14.61
N ILE A 17 -52.89 1.68 15.09
CA ILE A 17 -51.96 2.76 14.81
C ILE A 17 -50.58 2.49 15.42
N VAL A 18 -50.55 2.07 16.71
CA VAL A 18 -49.30 1.73 17.40
C VAL A 18 -48.59 0.56 16.71
N ALA A 19 -49.31 -0.48 16.34
CA ALA A 19 -48.75 -1.62 15.59
C ALA A 19 -48.16 -1.20 14.25
N ALA A 20 -48.85 -0.34 13.48
CA ALA A 20 -48.36 0.18 12.22
C ALA A 20 -47.06 0.99 12.37
N ILE A 21 -46.98 1.84 13.43
CA ILE A 21 -45.77 2.61 13.72
C ILE A 21 -44.61 1.68 14.03
N ILE A 22 -44.78 0.66 14.87
CA ILE A 22 -43.74 -0.31 15.22
C ILE A 22 -43.23 -1.03 13.98
N VAL A 23 -44.12 -1.45 13.11
CA VAL A 23 -43.72 -2.12 11.84
C VAL A 23 -42.89 -1.16 10.93
N CYS A 24 -43.36 0.08 10.80
CA CYS A 24 -42.61 1.09 10.01
C CYS A 24 -41.22 1.37 10.60
N GLU A 25 -41.09 1.44 11.92
CA GLU A 25 -39.78 1.63 12.56
C GLU A 25 -38.84 0.45 12.31
N ILE A 26 -39.33 -0.79 12.47
CA ILE A 26 -38.51 -1.99 12.22
C ILE A 26 -38.00 -2.02 10.77
N VAL A 27 -38.88 -1.74 9.79
CA VAL A 27 -38.51 -1.69 8.38
C VAL A 27 -37.48 -0.59 8.10
N SER A 28 -37.72 0.60 8.65
CA SER A 28 -36.83 1.76 8.48
C SER A 28 -35.43 1.51 9.08
N VAL A 29 -35.37 0.96 10.30
CA VAL A 29 -34.08 0.62 10.94
C VAL A 29 -33.32 -0.44 10.15
N ASN A 30 -34.00 -1.49 9.66
CA ASN A 30 -33.35 -2.52 8.84
C ASN A 30 -32.83 -1.97 7.51
N ALA A 31 -33.63 -1.16 6.82
CA ALA A 31 -33.22 -0.50 5.58
C ALA A 31 -32.02 0.44 5.81
N LEU A 32 -32.07 1.24 6.86
CA LEU A 32 -30.98 2.15 7.22
C LEU A 32 -29.68 1.38 7.53
N LYS A 33 -29.76 0.33 8.36
CA LYS A 33 -28.63 -0.53 8.71
C LYS A 33 -27.98 -1.15 7.46
N THR A 34 -28.80 -1.69 6.56
CA THR A 34 -28.29 -2.30 5.31
C THR A 34 -27.60 -1.26 4.42
N ASN A 35 -28.25 -0.10 4.24
CA ASN A 35 -27.68 0.99 3.44
C ASN A 35 -26.35 1.52 4.01
N MET A 36 -26.32 1.78 5.32
CA MET A 36 -25.10 2.24 6.00
C MET A 36 -23.98 1.21 5.90
N THR A 37 -24.27 -0.07 6.11
CA THR A 37 -23.28 -1.14 5.99
C THR A 37 -22.71 -1.21 4.57
N ASN A 38 -23.57 -1.13 3.55
CA ASN A 38 -23.12 -1.18 2.16
C ASN A 38 -22.31 0.08 1.78
N GLN A 39 -22.73 1.26 2.19
CA GLN A 39 -21.98 2.49 1.97
C GLN A 39 -20.61 2.45 2.66
N THR A 40 -20.54 2.00 3.91
CA THR A 40 -19.29 1.88 4.64
C THR A 40 -18.33 0.89 3.96
N ARG A 41 -18.85 -0.28 3.53
CA ARG A 41 -18.04 -1.26 2.79
C ARG A 41 -17.48 -0.68 1.47
N GLN A 42 -18.32 0.02 0.72
CA GLN A 42 -17.89 0.67 -0.52
C GLN A 42 -16.85 1.76 -0.26
N TYR A 43 -17.03 2.56 0.78
CA TYR A 43 -16.09 3.60 1.17
C TYR A 43 -14.72 3.00 1.55
N VAL A 44 -14.71 2.02 2.46
CA VAL A 44 -13.46 1.33 2.87
C VAL A 44 -12.77 0.65 1.68
N SER A 45 -13.54 0.00 0.80
CA SER A 45 -12.98 -0.64 -0.40
C SER A 45 -12.33 0.38 -1.35
N ARG A 46 -12.99 1.51 -1.59
CA ARG A 46 -12.43 2.59 -2.43
C ARG A 46 -11.18 3.19 -1.82
N GLU A 47 -11.19 3.43 -0.51
CA GLU A 47 -10.05 3.98 0.21
C GLU A 47 -8.85 3.02 0.16
N ALA A 48 -9.09 1.74 0.40
CA ALA A 48 -8.05 0.71 0.28
C ALA A 48 -7.47 0.62 -1.14
N GLN A 49 -8.31 0.70 -2.18
CA GLN A 49 -7.86 0.71 -3.57
C GLN A 49 -7.06 1.97 -3.90
N THR A 50 -7.49 3.13 -3.41
CA THR A 50 -6.78 4.40 -3.62
C THR A 50 -5.41 4.35 -2.95
N ASN A 51 -5.33 3.90 -1.71
CA ASN A 51 -4.06 3.77 -0.99
C ASN A 51 -3.12 2.74 -1.66
N ALA A 52 -3.66 1.61 -2.10
CA ALA A 52 -2.89 0.61 -2.84
C ALA A 52 -2.33 1.18 -4.15
N ARG A 53 -3.11 2.00 -4.86
CA ARG A 53 -2.65 2.67 -6.09
C ARG A 53 -1.52 3.65 -5.79
N VAL A 54 -1.64 4.49 -4.77
CA VAL A 54 -0.60 5.45 -4.36
C VAL A 54 0.71 4.72 -4.04
N VAL A 55 0.65 3.64 -3.26
CA VAL A 55 1.83 2.82 -2.95
C VAL A 55 2.43 2.21 -4.22
N ASN A 56 1.59 1.69 -5.12
CA ASN A 56 2.06 1.11 -6.37
C ASN A 56 2.73 2.15 -7.29
N GLU A 57 2.15 3.34 -7.41
CA GLU A 57 2.72 4.46 -8.18
C GLU A 57 4.07 4.89 -7.59
N TRP A 58 4.18 4.96 -6.27
CA TRP A 58 5.44 5.25 -5.59
C TRP A 58 6.50 4.17 -5.87
N LEU A 59 6.14 2.90 -5.72
CA LEU A 59 7.04 1.78 -6.04
C LEU A 59 7.51 1.81 -7.49
N GLN A 60 6.62 2.11 -8.44
CA GLN A 60 6.99 2.25 -9.85
C GLN A 60 7.93 3.43 -10.07
N GLY A 61 7.74 4.54 -9.38
CA GLY A 61 8.65 5.68 -9.41
C GLY A 61 10.06 5.29 -8.96
N GLN A 62 10.18 4.59 -7.81
CA GLN A 62 11.47 4.09 -7.32
C GLN A 62 12.10 3.08 -8.28
N ALA A 63 11.30 2.18 -8.87
CA ALA A 63 11.76 1.23 -9.86
C ALA A 63 12.35 1.91 -11.10
N ASN A 64 11.67 2.94 -11.62
CA ASN A 64 12.14 3.70 -12.76
C ASN A 64 13.47 4.44 -12.45
N THR A 65 13.59 4.97 -11.24
CA THR A 65 14.84 5.60 -10.79
C THR A 65 15.99 4.60 -10.76
N VAL A 66 15.81 3.44 -10.14
CA VAL A 66 16.82 2.37 -10.12
C VAL A 66 17.18 1.91 -11.53
N HIS A 67 16.19 1.75 -12.40
CA HIS A 67 16.42 1.36 -13.80
C HIS A 67 17.25 2.42 -14.56
N THR A 68 16.94 3.71 -14.35
CA THR A 68 17.70 4.80 -14.96
C THR A 68 19.14 4.81 -14.47
N ILE A 69 19.36 4.69 -13.15
CA ILE A 69 20.70 4.59 -12.55
C ILE A 69 21.47 3.42 -13.15
N THR A 70 20.87 2.24 -13.20
CA THR A 70 21.50 1.03 -13.74
C THR A 70 21.88 1.19 -15.21
N ASN A 71 20.99 1.74 -16.03
CA ASN A 71 21.26 1.98 -17.43
C ASN A 71 22.38 3.01 -17.63
N THR A 72 22.42 4.07 -16.82
CA THR A 72 23.46 5.08 -16.88
C THR A 72 24.82 4.48 -16.53
N ILE A 73 24.90 3.68 -15.45
CA ILE A 73 26.14 3.00 -15.07
C ILE A 73 26.60 2.01 -16.18
N ALA A 74 25.66 1.27 -16.74
CA ALA A 74 25.95 0.36 -17.85
C ALA A 74 26.46 1.12 -19.09
N PHE A 75 25.87 2.28 -19.41
CA PHE A 75 26.31 3.13 -20.52
C PHE A 75 27.71 3.74 -20.28
N MET A 76 28.03 4.12 -19.04
CA MET A 76 29.36 4.63 -18.70
C MET A 76 30.47 3.61 -19.01
N ASN A 77 30.13 2.32 -19.00
CA ASN A 77 31.06 1.22 -19.28
C ASN A 77 32.43 1.38 -18.56
N THR A 78 32.40 1.93 -17.35
CA THR A 78 33.58 2.20 -16.55
C THR A 78 33.82 1.10 -15.53
N LYS A 79 35.10 0.82 -15.26
CA LYS A 79 35.51 0.00 -14.12
C LYS A 79 35.98 0.85 -12.93
N ASP A 80 35.93 2.16 -13.08
CA ASP A 80 36.27 3.11 -12.04
C ASP A 80 35.10 3.17 -11.04
N THR A 81 35.30 2.50 -9.91
CA THR A 81 34.32 2.39 -8.84
C THR A 81 34.08 3.71 -8.12
N ASP A 82 35.10 4.58 -8.04
CA ASP A 82 34.96 5.88 -7.39
C ASP A 82 34.04 6.78 -8.20
N HIS A 83 34.20 6.80 -9.52
CA HIS A 83 33.30 7.54 -10.42
C HIS A 83 31.85 7.04 -10.35
N VAL A 84 31.65 5.73 -10.20
CA VAL A 84 30.31 5.15 -10.02
C VAL A 84 29.71 5.55 -8.67
N MET A 85 30.51 5.55 -7.59
CA MET A 85 30.05 5.98 -6.26
C MET A 85 29.69 7.45 -6.25
N ASP A 86 30.49 8.34 -6.86
CA ASP A 86 30.18 9.76 -7.01
C ASP A 86 28.83 9.98 -7.73
N TYR A 87 28.58 9.21 -8.79
CA TYR A 87 27.30 9.25 -9.48
C TYR A 87 26.15 8.79 -8.59
N LEU A 88 26.33 7.70 -7.84
CA LEU A 88 25.31 7.20 -6.91
C LEU A 88 25.06 8.19 -5.76
N GLU A 89 26.08 8.86 -5.25
CA GLU A 89 25.94 9.91 -4.23
C GLU A 89 25.11 11.07 -4.74
N LYS A 90 25.38 11.53 -5.96
CA LYS A 90 24.59 12.57 -6.61
C LYS A 90 23.13 12.13 -6.78
N ALA A 91 22.89 10.93 -7.31
CA ALA A 91 21.55 10.39 -7.48
C ALA A 91 20.80 10.26 -6.14
N LEU A 92 21.50 9.88 -5.06
CA LEU A 92 20.95 9.81 -3.71
C LEU A 92 20.58 11.21 -3.18
N SER A 93 21.40 12.21 -3.43
CA SER A 93 21.14 13.59 -3.00
C SER A 93 19.90 14.20 -3.64
N GLU A 94 19.59 13.76 -4.86
CA GLU A 94 18.41 14.19 -5.61
C GLU A 94 17.13 13.43 -5.23
N ASN A 95 17.24 12.22 -4.66
CA ASN A 95 16.10 11.40 -4.24
C ASN A 95 16.03 11.29 -2.72
N LYS A 96 15.30 12.20 -2.09
CA LYS A 96 15.14 12.26 -0.62
C LYS A 96 14.34 11.06 -0.03
N GLU A 97 13.70 10.27 -0.87
CA GLU A 97 12.93 9.10 -0.45
C GLU A 97 13.79 7.84 -0.37
N ALA A 98 14.95 7.82 -1.01
CA ALA A 98 15.89 6.73 -0.92
C ALA A 98 16.78 6.87 0.30
N LEU A 99 16.97 5.79 1.04
CA LEU A 99 17.88 5.75 2.19
C LEU A 99 19.32 5.57 1.76
N MET A 100 19.56 4.74 0.74
CA MET A 100 20.89 4.41 0.25
C MET A 100 20.79 3.81 -1.15
N TYR A 101 21.76 4.17 -2.00
CA TYR A 101 22.09 3.43 -3.22
C TYR A 101 23.43 2.73 -3.04
N TYR A 102 23.53 1.52 -3.52
CA TYR A 102 24.81 0.81 -3.63
C TYR A 102 24.80 -0.09 -4.87
N LEU A 103 26.00 -0.26 -5.44
CA LEU A 103 26.24 -1.17 -6.53
C LEU A 103 26.97 -2.40 -6.00
N CYS A 104 26.60 -3.59 -6.51
CA CYS A 104 27.29 -4.83 -6.22
C CYS A 104 27.70 -5.48 -7.51
N PHE A 105 28.96 -5.90 -7.62
CA PHE A 105 29.43 -6.71 -8.72
C PHE A 105 29.39 -8.20 -8.37
N GLY A 106 28.90 -9.01 -9.32
CA GLY A 106 28.73 -10.44 -9.11
C GLY A 106 30.01 -11.26 -9.20
N TYR A 107 31.08 -10.68 -9.73
CA TYR A 107 32.33 -11.42 -9.97
C TYR A 107 33.31 -11.35 -8.79
N ASP A 108 33.23 -10.33 -7.92
CA ASP A 108 34.14 -10.12 -6.81
C ASP A 108 33.44 -9.93 -5.45
N GLY A 109 32.08 -9.86 -5.45
CA GLY A 109 31.30 -9.61 -4.25
C GLY A 109 31.48 -8.19 -3.69
N GLY A 110 32.10 -7.28 -4.43
CA GLY A 110 32.31 -5.89 -4.01
C GLY A 110 30.99 -5.14 -3.86
N VAL A 111 30.88 -4.36 -2.77
CA VAL A 111 29.76 -3.48 -2.49
C VAL A 111 30.23 -2.04 -2.47
N PHE A 112 29.64 -1.20 -3.30
CA PHE A 112 30.05 0.18 -3.52
C PHE A 112 28.87 1.11 -3.19
N PRO A 113 28.76 1.58 -1.95
CA PRO A 113 27.68 2.43 -1.49
C PRO A 113 27.89 3.89 -1.90
N ALA A 114 26.80 4.59 -2.14
CA ALA A 114 26.77 6.00 -2.54
C ALA A 114 27.49 6.95 -1.57
N ASN A 115 27.58 6.60 -0.28
CA ASN A 115 28.24 7.41 0.74
C ASN A 115 29.74 7.09 0.91
N HIS A 116 30.33 6.35 0.00
CA HIS A 116 31.75 5.92 0.02
C HIS A 116 32.16 5.17 1.31
N SER A 117 31.20 4.70 2.11
CA SER A 117 31.50 3.91 3.30
C SER A 117 31.99 2.52 2.91
N LYS A 118 32.83 1.95 3.76
CA LYS A 118 33.24 0.55 3.60
C LYS A 118 32.17 -0.33 4.24
N LEU A 119 31.51 -1.16 3.42
CA LEU A 119 30.57 -2.16 3.91
C LEU A 119 31.25 -3.53 3.94
N ASP A 120 31.31 -4.12 5.13
CA ASP A 120 31.76 -5.50 5.31
C ASP A 120 30.55 -6.42 5.12
N LEU A 121 30.14 -6.57 3.87
CA LEU A 121 28.97 -7.33 3.47
C LEU A 121 29.30 -8.11 2.20
N ASP A 122 29.11 -9.43 2.26
CA ASP A 122 29.07 -10.27 1.06
C ASP A 122 27.63 -10.36 0.53
N PRO A 123 27.32 -9.67 -0.58
CA PRO A 123 25.97 -9.66 -1.13
C PRO A 123 25.55 -11.03 -1.67
N THR A 124 26.50 -11.87 -2.10
CA THR A 124 26.22 -13.17 -2.73
C THR A 124 25.57 -14.16 -1.76
N THR A 125 25.77 -13.97 -0.46
CA THR A 125 25.18 -14.77 0.61
C THR A 125 23.74 -14.40 0.90
N ARG A 126 23.30 -13.20 0.48
CA ARG A 126 22.01 -12.62 0.84
C ARG A 126 20.86 -13.13 -0.04
N ASP A 127 19.69 -13.29 0.57
CA ASP A 127 18.52 -13.81 -0.15
C ASP A 127 18.04 -12.87 -1.26
N TRP A 128 18.10 -11.55 -1.05
CA TRP A 128 17.75 -10.58 -2.09
C TRP A 128 18.66 -10.70 -3.32
N TRP A 129 19.96 -10.96 -3.12
CA TRP A 129 20.90 -11.19 -4.23
C TRP A 129 20.50 -12.44 -5.02
N LYS A 130 20.32 -13.57 -4.33
CA LYS A 130 19.92 -14.84 -4.95
C LYS A 130 18.62 -14.73 -5.72
N GLN A 131 17.64 -13.99 -5.16
CA GLN A 131 16.36 -13.73 -5.82
C GLN A 131 16.53 -12.86 -7.08
N ALA A 132 17.31 -11.78 -7.00
CA ALA A 132 17.57 -10.89 -8.13
C ALA A 132 18.25 -11.62 -9.29
N ILE A 133 19.30 -12.38 -9.00
CA ILE A 133 20.02 -13.18 -10.01
C ILE A 133 19.11 -14.24 -10.64
N LYS A 134 18.34 -14.97 -9.80
CA LYS A 134 17.41 -16.00 -10.29
C LYS A 134 16.33 -15.42 -11.21
N LYS A 135 15.81 -14.24 -10.86
CA LYS A 135 14.74 -13.60 -11.61
C LYS A 135 15.24 -12.82 -12.82
N ASN A 136 16.51 -12.43 -12.80
CA ASN A 136 17.17 -11.58 -13.81
C ASN A 136 16.35 -10.31 -14.14
N SER A 137 15.76 -9.70 -13.11
CA SER A 137 14.94 -8.49 -13.26
C SER A 137 14.83 -7.75 -11.91
N LEU A 138 14.30 -6.55 -11.95
CA LEU A 138 13.98 -5.81 -10.73
C LEU A 138 13.11 -6.66 -9.79
N ILE A 139 13.45 -6.64 -8.52
CA ILE A 139 12.69 -7.28 -7.45
C ILE A 139 12.42 -6.29 -6.31
N TYR A 140 11.32 -6.56 -5.59
CA TYR A 140 11.03 -5.93 -4.31
C TYR A 140 11.15 -7.01 -3.23
N THR A 141 11.86 -6.70 -2.17
CA THR A 141 12.01 -7.60 -1.03
C THR A 141 11.33 -7.03 0.20
N ALA A 142 10.99 -7.90 1.14
CA ALA A 142 10.60 -7.43 2.47
C ALA A 142 11.78 -6.68 3.13
N PRO A 143 11.51 -5.71 4.03
CA PRO A 143 12.56 -5.08 4.81
C PRO A 143 13.39 -6.14 5.56
N TYR A 144 14.70 -6.01 5.50
CA TYR A 144 15.64 -6.89 6.22
C TYR A 144 16.53 -6.04 7.15
N LYS A 145 16.98 -6.67 8.22
CA LYS A 145 17.92 -6.06 9.18
C LYS A 145 19.35 -6.42 8.82
#